data_6429dfbaef37744012983a0c66da78fc
#
_entry.id   6429dfbaef37744012983a0c66da78fc
#
_cell.length_a   1.000
_cell.length_b   1.000
_cell.length_c   1.000
_cell.angle_alpha   90.00
_cell.angle_beta   90.00
_cell.angle_gamma   90.00
#
_symmetry.space_group_name_H-M   'P 1'
#
loop_
_entity.id
_entity.type
_entity.pdbx_description
1 polymer ?
#
loop_
_entity_poly.entity_id
_entity_poly.type
_entity_poly.pdbx_seq_one_letter_code
_entity_poly.pdbx_strand_id
1 'polypeptide(L)'
;EMGFREALNSKKFVVTAEIGPIKGVDIQGIIEDAELIKGKVDAINVTDLQSSVMRLGSMAVCHLLIDYAIDPIFQLTCRDRNRLALQSDLLSAWVLGIRNVLALTGDHPTLGDHPQAMPVFDLDSVSLLKVISRLNEGFDMVGNQLKGAPDLFPGAVVNPGADTEAALDMQIIKMEKKIEAGARFLTKYSDPAVVT
;
A
#
# COMPACT_ATOMS: atom_id res chain seq x y z
N GLU A 1 15.01 -10.06 -12.50
CA GLU A 1 14.11 -8.99 -12.99
C GLU A 1 14.37 -7.71 -12.19
N MET A 2 14.15 -6.55 -12.83
CA MET A 2 14.32 -5.23 -12.22
C MET A 2 13.18 -5.01 -11.20
N GLY A 3 13.50 -4.64 -9.97
CA GLY A 3 12.48 -4.36 -8.96
C GLY A 3 11.74 -3.04 -9.22
N PHE A 4 10.57 -2.85 -8.62
CA PHE A 4 9.72 -1.66 -8.79
C PHE A 4 10.44 -0.34 -8.51
N ARG A 5 11.22 -0.29 -7.42
CA ARG A 5 12.05 0.87 -7.05
C ARG A 5 13.08 1.21 -8.13
N GLU A 6 13.70 0.21 -8.73
CA GLU A 6 14.66 0.38 -9.82
C GLU A 6 13.96 0.80 -11.11
N ALA A 7 12.79 0.24 -11.40
CA ALA A 7 11.97 0.61 -12.54
C ALA A 7 11.60 2.09 -12.50
N LEU A 8 11.15 2.61 -11.36
CA LEU A 8 10.82 4.03 -11.16
C LEU A 8 12.03 4.96 -11.40
N ASN A 9 13.24 4.50 -11.07
CA ASN A 9 14.45 5.31 -11.24
C ASN A 9 15.04 5.25 -12.66
N SER A 10 14.75 4.19 -13.42
CA SER A 10 15.42 3.91 -14.70
C SER A 10 14.49 3.95 -15.91
N LYS A 11 13.19 3.76 -15.75
CA LYS A 11 12.21 3.75 -16.84
C LYS A 11 11.51 5.09 -16.98
N LYS A 12 11.22 5.46 -18.23
CA LYS A 12 10.39 6.63 -18.53
C LYS A 12 8.92 6.43 -18.17
N PHE A 13 8.45 5.20 -18.19
CA PHE A 13 7.07 4.81 -17.91
C PHE A 13 7.05 3.49 -17.14
N VAL A 14 6.34 3.46 -16.02
CA VAL A 14 6.18 2.30 -15.15
C VAL A 14 4.72 1.88 -15.13
N VAL A 15 4.48 0.59 -15.30
CA VAL A 15 3.13 0.01 -15.32
C VAL A 15 2.96 -0.85 -14.08
N THR A 16 1.89 -0.62 -13.33
CA THR A 16 1.48 -1.49 -12.22
C THR A 16 0.08 -2.04 -12.48
N ALA A 17 -0.17 -3.27 -12.04
CA ALA A 17 -1.51 -3.84 -11.98
C ALA A 17 -1.99 -3.89 -10.52
N GLU A 18 -3.25 -4.25 -10.33
CA GLU A 18 -3.84 -4.44 -9.02
C GLU A 18 -4.47 -5.84 -8.92
N ILE A 19 -4.24 -6.51 -7.80
CA ILE A 19 -4.89 -7.78 -7.44
C ILE A 19 -5.61 -7.57 -6.09
N GLY A 20 -6.90 -7.90 -6.08
CA GLY A 20 -7.70 -7.97 -4.86
C GLY A 20 -7.63 -9.37 -4.25
N PRO A 21 -7.20 -9.52 -2.98
CA PRO A 21 -7.28 -10.80 -2.29
C PRO A 21 -8.72 -11.34 -2.26
N ILE A 22 -8.85 -12.66 -2.25
CA ILE A 22 -10.16 -13.34 -2.23
C ILE A 22 -10.78 -13.35 -0.85
N LYS A 23 -12.08 -13.64 -0.80
CA LYS A 23 -12.81 -13.92 0.43
C LYS A 23 -12.73 -15.42 0.75
N GLY A 24 -11.58 -15.86 1.27
CA GLY A 24 -11.28 -17.25 1.54
C GLY A 24 -9.79 -17.56 1.52
N VAL A 25 -9.43 -18.81 1.28
CA VAL A 25 -8.05 -19.30 1.29
C VAL A 25 -7.65 -20.04 0.01
N ASP A 26 -8.54 -20.14 -0.96
CA ASP A 26 -8.21 -20.72 -2.28
C ASP A 26 -7.52 -19.68 -3.15
N ILE A 27 -6.19 -19.71 -3.14
CA ILE A 27 -5.33 -18.73 -3.81
C ILE A 27 -5.07 -19.04 -5.29
N GLN A 28 -5.59 -20.14 -5.83
CA GLN A 28 -5.27 -20.59 -7.19
C GLN A 28 -5.54 -19.51 -8.24
N GLY A 29 -6.72 -18.86 -8.16
CA GLY A 29 -7.07 -17.78 -9.09
C GLY A 29 -6.14 -16.56 -8.98
N ILE A 30 -5.68 -16.22 -7.77
CA ILE A 30 -4.71 -15.13 -7.57
C ILE A 30 -3.39 -15.45 -8.29
N ILE A 31 -2.93 -16.68 -8.18
CA ILE A 31 -1.68 -17.13 -8.82
C ILE A 31 -1.82 -17.10 -10.35
N GLU A 32 -2.92 -17.61 -10.88
CA GLU A 32 -3.20 -17.62 -12.33
C GLU A 32 -3.24 -16.20 -12.91
N ASP A 33 -3.94 -15.27 -12.23
CA ASP A 33 -3.99 -13.85 -12.62
C ASP A 33 -2.58 -13.21 -12.58
N ALA A 34 -1.82 -13.49 -11.51
CA ALA A 34 -0.48 -12.96 -11.35
C ALA A 34 0.49 -13.48 -12.43
N GLU A 35 0.44 -14.77 -12.75
CA GLU A 35 1.25 -15.36 -13.82
C GLU A 35 0.88 -14.80 -15.21
N LEU A 36 -0.42 -14.54 -15.46
CA LEU A 36 -0.89 -13.96 -16.71
C LEU A 36 -0.30 -12.58 -17.00
N ILE A 37 -0.09 -11.78 -15.96
CA ILE A 37 0.43 -10.40 -16.07
C ILE A 37 1.92 -10.29 -15.77
N LYS A 38 2.57 -11.35 -15.29
CA LYS A 38 4.01 -11.42 -15.02
C LYS A 38 4.81 -11.03 -16.25
N GLY A 39 5.80 -10.16 -16.08
CA GLY A 39 6.63 -9.63 -17.16
C GLY A 39 5.95 -8.57 -18.04
N LYS A 40 4.66 -8.30 -17.84
CA LYS A 40 3.92 -7.21 -18.53
C LYS A 40 3.80 -5.96 -17.67
N VAL A 41 3.99 -6.10 -16.36
CA VAL A 41 3.94 -5.03 -15.37
C VAL A 41 5.22 -5.00 -14.54
N ASP A 42 5.51 -3.84 -13.94
CA ASP A 42 6.70 -3.63 -13.11
C ASP A 42 6.46 -4.00 -11.64
N ALA A 43 5.21 -3.95 -11.20
CA ALA A 43 4.79 -4.38 -9.87
C ALA A 43 3.28 -4.65 -9.82
N ILE A 44 2.85 -5.36 -8.78
CA ILE A 44 1.43 -5.63 -8.51
C ILE A 44 1.02 -5.03 -7.18
N ASN A 45 0.05 -4.11 -7.20
CA ASN A 45 -0.63 -3.62 -6.01
C ASN A 45 -1.52 -4.72 -5.44
N VAL A 46 -1.38 -5.02 -4.16
CA VAL A 46 -2.25 -5.96 -3.44
C VAL A 46 -3.12 -5.19 -2.48
N THR A 47 -4.44 -5.17 -2.73
CA THR A 47 -5.39 -4.37 -1.94
C THR A 47 -5.57 -4.93 -0.52
N ASP A 48 -5.71 -4.02 0.44
CA ASP A 48 -5.93 -4.36 1.85
C ASP A 48 -7.39 -4.13 2.25
N LEU A 49 -8.18 -5.21 2.31
CA LEU A 49 -9.60 -5.19 2.68
C LEU A 49 -10.39 -4.11 1.91
N GLN A 50 -10.23 -4.13 0.58
CA GLN A 50 -10.82 -3.15 -0.33
C GLN A 50 -12.31 -2.94 -0.07
N SER A 51 -12.76 -1.68 -0.07
CA SER A 51 -14.14 -1.28 0.23
C SER A 51 -14.64 -1.77 1.60
N SER A 52 -13.74 -1.99 2.55
CA SER A 52 -14.05 -2.53 3.89
C SER A 52 -14.70 -3.91 3.88
N VAL A 53 -14.47 -4.70 2.85
CA VAL A 53 -14.95 -6.08 2.74
C VAL A 53 -13.89 -7.03 3.30
N MET A 54 -14.29 -7.97 4.17
CA MET A 54 -13.41 -8.99 4.73
C MET A 54 -12.86 -9.91 3.64
N ARG A 55 -11.53 -9.99 3.55
CA ARG A 55 -10.77 -10.78 2.56
C ARG A 55 -9.51 -11.35 3.20
N LEU A 56 -8.82 -12.20 2.46
CA LEU A 56 -7.45 -12.62 2.79
C LEU A 56 -6.55 -11.39 2.94
N GLY A 57 -5.65 -11.40 3.92
CA GLY A 57 -4.76 -10.27 4.18
C GLY A 57 -3.77 -10.02 3.05
N SER A 58 -3.58 -8.75 2.70
CA SER A 58 -2.66 -8.30 1.63
C SER A 58 -1.22 -8.77 1.85
N MET A 59 -0.75 -8.83 3.09
CA MET A 59 0.61 -9.30 3.44
C MET A 59 0.87 -10.74 2.97
N ALA A 60 -0.10 -11.64 3.18
CA ALA A 60 0.01 -13.02 2.76
C ALA A 60 0.12 -13.14 1.22
N VAL A 61 -0.73 -12.41 0.50
CA VAL A 61 -0.70 -12.40 -0.97
C VAL A 61 0.59 -11.77 -1.49
N CYS A 62 1.08 -10.68 -0.90
CA CYS A 62 2.38 -10.09 -1.26
C CYS A 62 3.52 -11.11 -1.12
N HIS A 63 3.55 -11.85 -0.02
CA HIS A 63 4.58 -12.88 0.18
C HIS A 63 4.49 -13.98 -0.87
N LEU A 64 3.28 -14.46 -1.20
CA LEU A 64 3.09 -15.43 -2.28
C LEU A 64 3.60 -14.91 -3.62
N LEU A 65 3.33 -13.66 -3.98
CA LEU A 65 3.80 -13.06 -5.24
C LEU A 65 5.33 -13.03 -5.32
N ILE A 66 6.04 -12.83 -4.21
CA ILE A 66 7.50 -12.88 -4.16
C ILE A 66 8.02 -14.28 -4.52
N ASP A 67 7.37 -15.35 -4.06
CA ASP A 67 7.74 -16.73 -4.40
C ASP A 67 7.58 -17.00 -5.91
N TYR A 68 6.70 -16.26 -6.58
CA TYR A 68 6.54 -16.28 -8.04
C TYR A 68 7.43 -15.26 -8.78
N ALA A 69 8.39 -14.63 -8.09
CA ALA A 69 9.28 -13.61 -8.62
C ALA A 69 8.53 -12.39 -9.21
N ILE A 70 7.49 -11.96 -8.54
CA ILE A 70 6.71 -10.75 -8.85
C ILE A 70 6.90 -9.76 -7.71
N ASP A 71 7.24 -8.50 -8.02
CA ASP A 71 7.45 -7.46 -7.00
C ASP A 71 6.10 -6.88 -6.54
N PRO A 72 5.69 -7.10 -5.28
CA PRO A 72 4.42 -6.60 -4.79
C PRO A 72 4.53 -5.20 -4.22
N ILE A 73 3.41 -4.46 -4.28
CA ILE A 73 3.18 -3.25 -3.49
C ILE A 73 2.13 -3.58 -2.43
N PHE A 74 2.57 -3.64 -1.19
CA PHE A 74 1.75 -3.96 -0.02
C PHE A 74 0.89 -2.76 0.36
N GLN A 75 -0.41 -2.83 0.12
CA GLN A 75 -1.34 -1.85 0.66
C GLN A 75 -1.58 -2.11 2.14
N LEU A 76 -1.45 -1.08 2.95
CA LEU A 76 -1.64 -1.14 4.40
C LEU A 76 -2.57 -0.02 4.86
N THR A 77 -3.75 -0.39 5.37
CA THR A 77 -4.77 0.55 5.85
C THR A 77 -4.66 0.79 7.35
N CYS A 78 -4.92 2.04 7.76
CA CYS A 78 -4.99 2.42 9.17
C CYS A 78 -6.35 2.11 9.81
N ARG A 79 -7.37 1.76 9.02
CA ARG A 79 -8.75 1.55 9.49
C ARG A 79 -8.87 0.51 10.59
N ASP A 80 -8.20 -0.65 10.44
CA ASP A 80 -8.40 -1.82 11.27
C ASP A 80 -7.28 -2.02 12.31
N ARG A 81 -6.25 -1.17 12.31
CA ARG A 81 -4.99 -1.37 13.04
C ARG A 81 -4.61 -0.13 13.84
N ASN A 82 -4.22 -0.32 15.10
CA ASN A 82 -3.58 0.74 15.86
C ASN A 82 -2.08 0.84 15.53
N ARG A 83 -1.40 1.86 16.06
CA ARG A 83 0.02 2.12 15.83
C ARG A 83 0.96 0.96 16.19
N LEU A 84 0.60 0.12 17.16
CA LEU A 84 1.40 -1.05 17.51
C LEU A 84 1.30 -2.10 16.40
N ALA A 85 0.09 -2.42 15.96
CA ALA A 85 -0.15 -3.39 14.89
C ALA A 85 0.45 -2.92 13.56
N LEU A 86 0.30 -1.63 13.21
CA LEU A 86 0.87 -1.06 11.99
C LEU A 86 2.39 -1.17 11.95
N GLN A 87 3.10 -0.85 13.04
CA GLN A 87 4.56 -0.99 13.13
C GLN A 87 4.97 -2.46 13.05
N SER A 88 4.26 -3.36 13.75
CA SER A 88 4.53 -4.79 13.72
C SER A 88 4.34 -5.37 12.30
N ASP A 89 3.26 -4.99 11.62
CA ASP A 89 2.98 -5.44 10.24
C ASP A 89 4.06 -4.95 9.26
N LEU A 90 4.55 -3.72 9.40
CA LEU A 90 5.64 -3.19 8.57
C LEU A 90 6.96 -3.95 8.76
N LEU A 91 7.32 -4.27 10.00
CA LEU A 91 8.50 -5.09 10.29
C LEU A 91 8.33 -6.53 9.78
N SER A 92 7.13 -7.10 9.94
CA SER A 92 6.79 -8.43 9.42
C SER A 92 6.87 -8.47 7.90
N ALA A 93 6.32 -7.46 7.23
CA ALA A 93 6.40 -7.33 5.77
C ALA A 93 7.86 -7.32 5.29
N TRP A 94 8.73 -6.56 5.96
CA TRP A 94 10.16 -6.52 5.64
C TRP A 94 10.83 -7.91 5.77
N VAL A 95 10.55 -8.63 6.86
CA VAL A 95 11.09 -9.97 7.11
C VAL A 95 10.59 -10.97 6.05
N LEU A 96 9.34 -10.83 5.61
CA LEU A 96 8.75 -11.65 4.54
C LEU A 96 9.21 -11.28 3.12
N GLY A 97 10.15 -10.33 2.98
CA GLY A 97 10.68 -9.94 1.68
C GLY A 97 9.93 -8.80 0.97
N ILE A 98 8.87 -8.28 1.55
CA ILE A 98 8.08 -7.18 0.99
C ILE A 98 8.86 -5.86 1.18
N ARG A 99 9.00 -5.11 0.10
CA ARG A 99 9.81 -3.87 0.08
C ARG A 99 8.99 -2.61 -0.17
N ASN A 100 7.96 -2.70 -0.99
CA ASN A 100 7.14 -1.56 -1.39
C ASN A 100 5.85 -1.52 -0.56
N VAL A 101 5.52 -0.37 0.00
CA VAL A 101 4.34 -0.19 0.87
C VAL A 101 3.53 0.99 0.38
N LEU A 102 2.23 0.81 0.19
CA LEU A 102 1.29 1.90 -0.09
C LEU A 102 0.50 2.22 1.18
N ALA A 103 0.78 3.39 1.76
CA ALA A 103 0.15 3.85 3.00
C ALA A 103 -1.26 4.41 2.73
N LEU A 104 -2.27 3.82 3.34
CA LEU A 104 -3.68 4.17 3.16
C LEU A 104 -4.36 4.48 4.50
N THR A 105 -5.30 5.42 4.48
CA THR A 105 -6.22 5.62 5.62
C THR A 105 -7.24 4.49 5.67
N GLY A 106 -7.83 4.13 4.54
CA GLY A 106 -8.87 3.12 4.38
C GLY A 106 -10.29 3.70 4.43
N ASP A 107 -11.24 3.00 3.82
CA ASP A 107 -12.67 3.36 3.83
C ASP A 107 -13.30 3.01 5.17
N HIS A 108 -14.36 3.71 5.55
CA HIS A 108 -15.05 3.44 6.82
C HIS A 108 -15.75 2.07 6.81
N PRO A 109 -15.75 1.29 7.92
CA PRO A 109 -16.35 -0.05 7.98
C PRO A 109 -17.82 -0.13 7.57
N THR A 110 -18.58 0.94 7.75
CA THR A 110 -20.00 1.01 7.35
C THR A 110 -20.24 0.85 5.84
N LEU A 111 -19.19 0.99 5.02
CA LEU A 111 -19.26 0.78 3.56
C LEU A 111 -19.08 -0.69 3.16
N GLY A 112 -18.63 -1.53 4.09
CA GLY A 112 -18.29 -2.93 3.83
C GLY A 112 -19.33 -3.92 4.29
N ASP A 113 -18.93 -5.18 4.34
CA ASP A 113 -19.77 -6.31 4.70
C ASP A 113 -19.87 -6.59 6.22
N HIS A 114 -19.09 -5.86 7.03
CA HIS A 114 -19.12 -5.92 8.50
C HIS A 114 -19.30 -4.49 9.07
N PRO A 115 -20.48 -3.87 8.90
CA PRO A 115 -20.69 -2.47 9.30
C PRO A 115 -20.59 -2.23 10.82
N GLN A 116 -20.64 -3.31 11.64
CA GLN A 116 -20.45 -3.23 13.09
C GLN A 116 -18.98 -3.31 13.52
N ALA A 117 -18.04 -3.54 12.59
CA ALA A 117 -16.62 -3.55 12.92
C ALA A 117 -16.21 -2.21 13.50
N MET A 118 -15.48 -2.25 14.62
CA MET A 118 -15.00 -1.02 15.26
C MET A 118 -13.84 -0.42 14.47
N PRO A 119 -14.00 0.79 13.91
CA PRO A 119 -12.90 1.47 13.26
C PRO A 119 -11.85 1.89 14.29
N VAL A 120 -10.60 1.74 13.94
CA VAL A 120 -9.47 2.14 14.82
C VAL A 120 -8.97 3.53 14.45
N PHE A 121 -8.52 3.73 13.21
CA PHE A 121 -8.02 5.01 12.69
C PHE A 121 -7.11 5.76 13.70
N ASP A 122 -6.25 5.01 14.41
CA ASP A 122 -5.25 5.60 15.33
C ASP A 122 -4.24 6.47 14.58
N LEU A 123 -3.97 6.12 13.33
CA LEU A 123 -3.18 6.90 12.37
C LEU A 123 -3.99 7.14 11.10
N ASP A 124 -3.53 8.10 10.31
CA ASP A 124 -3.92 8.30 8.92
C ASP A 124 -2.75 7.95 7.98
N SER A 125 -2.96 8.04 6.67
CA SER A 125 -1.92 7.72 5.67
C SER A 125 -0.67 8.60 5.79
N VAL A 126 -0.81 9.88 6.17
CA VAL A 126 0.33 10.80 6.36
C VAL A 126 1.14 10.41 7.59
N SER A 127 0.46 10.12 8.69
CA SER A 127 1.11 9.66 9.92
C SER A 127 1.79 8.31 9.72
N LEU A 128 1.17 7.39 8.95
CA LEU A 128 1.76 6.09 8.61
C LEU A 128 3.05 6.24 7.78
N LEU A 129 3.09 7.18 6.84
CA LEU A 129 4.32 7.48 6.07
C LEU A 129 5.47 7.93 7.00
N LYS A 130 5.17 8.78 8.00
CA LYS A 130 6.15 9.20 9.00
C LYS A 130 6.65 8.02 9.84
N VAL A 131 5.75 7.09 10.18
CA VAL A 131 6.11 5.84 10.87
C VAL A 131 7.09 5.02 10.04
N ILE A 132 6.80 4.81 8.76
CA ILE A 132 7.70 4.07 7.86
C ILE A 132 9.07 4.74 7.79
N SER A 133 9.12 6.07 7.69
CA SER A 133 10.39 6.81 7.70
C SER A 133 11.18 6.59 9.00
N ARG A 134 10.51 6.62 10.16
CA ARG A 134 11.15 6.35 11.46
C ARG A 134 11.68 4.93 11.58
N LEU A 135 10.91 3.94 11.11
CA LEU A 135 11.38 2.55 11.11
C LEU A 135 12.61 2.36 10.21
N ASN A 136 12.63 3.01 9.04
CA ASN A 136 13.78 3.00 8.12
C ASN A 136 15.03 3.67 8.75
N GLU A 137 14.84 4.67 9.62
CA GLU A 137 15.92 5.27 10.42
C GLU A 137 16.40 4.37 11.58
N GLY A 138 15.72 3.27 11.85
CA GLY A 138 16.06 2.33 12.91
C GLY A 138 15.41 2.62 14.26
N PHE A 139 14.31 3.36 14.29
CA PHE A 139 13.57 3.70 15.51
C PHE A 139 12.07 3.42 15.38
N ASP A 140 11.44 3.05 16.49
CA ASP A 140 9.99 3.02 16.60
C ASP A 140 9.39 4.44 16.79
N MET A 141 8.06 4.52 16.84
CA MET A 141 7.35 5.81 16.98
C MET A 141 7.67 6.56 18.27
N VAL A 142 8.07 5.87 19.35
CA VAL A 142 8.39 6.48 20.65
C VAL A 142 9.89 6.71 20.84
N GLY A 143 10.71 6.36 19.84
CA GLY A 143 12.15 6.63 19.82
C GLY A 143 13.02 5.49 20.35
N ASN A 144 12.48 4.30 20.58
CA ASN A 144 13.31 3.13 20.92
C ASN A 144 14.04 2.64 19.68
N GLN A 145 15.31 2.31 19.84
CA GLN A 145 16.16 1.78 18.78
C GLN A 145 15.75 0.34 18.40
N LEU A 146 15.62 0.07 17.11
CA LEU A 146 15.37 -1.26 16.57
C LEU A 146 16.66 -2.09 16.50
N LYS A 147 16.52 -3.40 16.59
CA LYS A 147 17.59 -4.35 16.26
C LYS A 147 17.59 -4.65 14.76
N GLY A 148 18.23 -3.75 13.98
CA GLY A 148 18.17 -3.75 12.53
C GLY A 148 17.03 -2.86 12.01
N ALA A 149 17.32 -2.10 10.96
CA ALA A 149 16.36 -1.20 10.31
C ALA A 149 15.87 -1.81 9.00
N PRO A 150 14.56 -1.70 8.66
CA PRO A 150 14.10 -2.01 7.31
C PRO A 150 14.56 -0.90 6.33
N ASP A 151 14.45 -1.18 5.03
CA ASP A 151 14.55 -0.17 3.95
C ASP A 151 13.29 -0.25 3.09
N LEU A 152 12.15 0.03 3.71
CA LEU A 152 10.86 0.04 3.04
C LEU A 152 10.77 1.22 2.07
N PHE A 153 10.15 0.98 0.92
CA PHE A 153 9.91 2.01 -0.10
C PHE A 153 8.44 2.46 -0.06
N PRO A 154 8.13 3.57 0.64
CA PRO A 154 6.75 3.98 0.88
C PRO A 154 6.17 4.78 -0.28
N GLY A 155 4.91 4.55 -0.56
CA GLY A 155 4.11 5.31 -1.49
C GLY A 155 2.80 5.81 -0.91
N ALA A 156 2.17 6.70 -1.64
CA ALA A 156 0.88 7.28 -1.29
C ALA A 156 -0.03 7.41 -2.51
N VAL A 157 -1.33 7.45 -2.26
CA VAL A 157 -2.35 7.72 -3.29
C VAL A 157 -2.57 9.22 -3.41
N VAL A 158 -2.70 9.69 -4.65
CA VAL A 158 -3.15 11.04 -4.99
C VAL A 158 -4.37 10.94 -5.91
N ASN A 159 -5.30 11.87 -5.77
CA ASN A 159 -6.44 11.98 -6.67
C ASN A 159 -6.42 13.34 -7.36
N PRO A 160 -5.79 13.48 -8.54
CA PRO A 160 -5.73 14.75 -9.27
C PRO A 160 -7.03 15.08 -10.02
N GLY A 161 -8.00 14.16 -10.05
CA GLY A 161 -9.32 14.40 -10.66
C GLY A 161 -10.20 15.21 -9.71
N ALA A 162 -10.15 16.52 -9.81
CA ALA A 162 -11.00 17.43 -9.02
C ALA A 162 -11.91 18.23 -9.95
N ASP A 163 -13.19 18.34 -9.58
CA ASP A 163 -14.20 19.03 -10.39
C ASP A 163 -14.09 20.56 -10.31
N THR A 164 -13.30 21.10 -9.38
CA THR A 164 -13.07 22.52 -9.18
C THR A 164 -11.61 22.83 -8.91
N GLU A 165 -11.18 24.06 -9.24
CA GLU A 165 -9.82 24.55 -8.97
C GLU A 165 -9.45 24.46 -7.48
N ALA A 166 -10.35 24.89 -6.60
CA ALA A 166 -10.15 24.81 -5.15
C ALA A 166 -10.00 23.36 -4.65
N ALA A 167 -10.72 22.41 -5.24
CA ALA A 167 -10.57 20.99 -4.91
C ALA A 167 -9.23 20.44 -5.42
N LEU A 168 -8.75 20.89 -6.60
CA LEU A 168 -7.43 20.53 -7.12
C LEU A 168 -6.33 21.07 -6.20
N ASP A 169 -6.39 22.33 -5.78
CA ASP A 169 -5.43 22.93 -4.85
C ASP A 169 -5.31 22.12 -3.54
N MET A 170 -6.46 21.68 -2.99
CA MET A 170 -6.48 20.82 -1.82
C MET A 170 -5.82 19.46 -2.07
N GLN A 171 -5.94 18.88 -3.26
CA GLN A 171 -5.26 17.63 -3.60
C GLN A 171 -3.74 17.83 -3.75
N ILE A 172 -3.31 18.96 -4.29
CA ILE A 172 -1.89 19.33 -4.38
C ILE A 172 -1.30 19.48 -2.97
N ILE A 173 -1.96 20.21 -2.07
CA ILE A 173 -1.53 20.36 -0.67
C ILE A 173 -1.43 19.00 0.03
N LYS A 174 -2.40 18.11 -0.19
CA LYS A 174 -2.34 16.73 0.36
C LYS A 174 -1.17 15.94 -0.20
N MET A 175 -0.88 16.08 -1.50
CA MET A 175 0.25 15.45 -2.16
C MET A 175 1.57 15.92 -1.54
N GLU A 176 1.77 17.24 -1.39
CA GLU A 176 2.96 17.82 -0.77
C GLU A 176 3.18 17.28 0.64
N LYS A 177 2.13 17.27 1.48
CA LYS A 177 2.20 16.69 2.83
C LYS A 177 2.61 15.22 2.84
N LYS A 178 2.18 14.43 1.86
CA LYS A 178 2.57 13.02 1.73
C LYS A 178 4.03 12.87 1.33
N ILE A 179 4.52 13.71 0.44
CA ILE A 179 5.95 13.75 0.04
C ILE A 179 6.81 14.16 1.24
N GLU A 180 6.44 15.22 1.96
CA GLU A 180 7.13 15.67 3.18
C GLU A 180 7.14 14.60 4.28
N ALA A 181 6.07 13.80 4.38
CA ALA A 181 5.97 12.68 5.31
C ALA A 181 6.82 11.46 4.91
N GLY A 182 7.44 11.46 3.73
CA GLY A 182 8.36 10.43 3.28
C GLY A 182 7.89 9.56 2.12
N ALA A 183 6.78 9.90 1.45
CA ALA A 183 6.37 9.17 0.25
C ALA A 183 7.46 9.27 -0.84
N ARG A 184 7.85 8.13 -1.40
CA ARG A 184 8.90 8.00 -2.43
C ARG A 184 8.30 7.73 -3.82
N PHE A 185 7.06 7.31 -3.88
CA PHE A 185 6.26 7.23 -5.09
C PHE A 185 4.81 7.63 -4.83
N LEU A 186 4.14 8.07 -5.89
CA LEU A 186 2.74 8.43 -5.86
C LEU A 186 2.01 7.61 -6.91
N THR A 187 0.86 7.05 -6.54
CA THR A 187 -0.04 6.37 -7.47
C THR A 187 -1.32 7.19 -7.62
N LYS A 188 -1.80 7.26 -8.85
CA LYS A 188 -3.11 7.85 -9.13
C LYS A 188 -4.17 6.77 -8.94
N TYR A 189 -5.18 7.06 -8.14
CA TYR A 189 -6.40 6.26 -8.18
C TYR A 189 -7.20 6.71 -9.41
N SER A 190 -7.31 5.85 -10.42
CA SER A 190 -8.25 6.06 -11.52
C SER A 190 -9.52 5.29 -11.19
N ASP A 191 -10.65 5.98 -11.16
CA ASP A 191 -11.95 5.32 -11.16
C ASP A 191 -12.02 4.42 -12.41
N PRO A 192 -12.30 3.10 -12.26
CA PRO A 192 -12.46 2.21 -13.41
C PRO A 192 -13.52 2.68 -14.43
N ALA A 193 -14.42 3.60 -14.05
CA ALA A 193 -15.41 4.20 -14.94
C ALA A 193 -14.82 5.22 -15.95
N VAL A 194 -13.53 5.55 -15.88
CA VAL A 194 -12.88 6.59 -16.71
C VAL A 194 -11.83 6.00 -17.68
N VAL A 195 -11.80 4.71 -17.89
CA VAL A 195 -10.98 4.09 -18.95
C VAL A 195 -11.85 3.92 -20.19
N THR A 196 -11.98 4.99 -20.96
CA THR A 196 -12.42 4.96 -22.38
C THR A 196 -11.24 5.22 -23.29
#